data_b87d412e3ffea894c80db25da18dad4f
#
_entry.id   b87d412e3ffea894c80db25da18dad4f
#
_cell.length_a   1.000
_cell.length_b   1.000
_cell.length_c   1.000
_cell.angle_alpha   90.00
_cell.angle_beta   90.00
_cell.angle_gamma   90.00
#
_symmetry.space_group_name_H-M   'P 1'
#
loop_
_entity.id
_entity.type
_entity.pdbx_description
1 polymer ?
#
loop_
_entity_poly.entity_id
_entity_poly.type
_entity_poly.pdbx_seq_one_letter_code
_entity_poly.pdbx_strand_id
1 'polypeptide(L)'
;MKRIPAMLTLLIGFALIFAACSNPAASSSAPTEPPAATDAPATEAPASEPPAEPMKVGYISLGESIPFVSLVTNGILEEAEKAGVEVVVCDSEIDAAKALACAQNLKVQEVQAVLNFQLFEDSSAEVCAAYGDLPTIAIDIVQAPCQVAFMGADNTLAGTIAGKYVGDALKAENDCEYSAVVTLDTKGAGATTLARMNGMIAGFEEACGTIDSAKFKSIDVGGTTDLALEKFGNQLSAIEPGGIIAVLSLNDDMSLGAFAAARTAGREGELRLAGQGADPTSWKEIACNPNWLADTAYFPDRYGTILIPAVVKLLNGETLPENLFVEHEVVTKDNVRTLFPDTPAC
;
A
#
# COMPACT_ATOMS: atom_id res chain seq x y z
N MET A 1 7.08 50.01 11.57
CA MET A 1 6.49 51.29 11.13
C MET A 1 5.95 51.16 9.70
N LYS A 2 4.72 51.63 9.50
CA LYS A 2 3.90 51.72 8.24
C LYS A 2 3.10 50.46 7.91
N ARG A 3 1.86 50.34 8.28
CA ARG A 3 0.59 51.00 7.98
C ARG A 3 -0.21 50.16 6.98
N ILE A 4 -1.33 49.60 7.50
CA ILE A 4 -2.49 49.03 6.82
C ILE A 4 -3.25 50.14 6.14
N PRO A 5 -3.99 49.89 5.06
CA PRO A 5 -5.38 50.32 5.10
C PRO A 5 -6.41 49.23 4.81
N ALA A 6 -7.47 49.33 5.56
CA ALA A 6 -8.76 48.67 5.37
C ALA A 6 -9.61 49.40 4.35
N MET A 7 -10.72 48.81 3.96
CA MET A 7 -11.95 49.22 3.29
C MET A 7 -12.23 48.37 2.05
N LEU A 8 -13.38 47.82 1.73
CA LEU A 8 -14.72 48.41 1.86
C LEU A 8 -15.77 47.28 1.69
N THR A 9 -16.77 47.29 2.52
CA THR A 9 -18.03 46.55 2.48
C THR A 9 -18.89 46.95 1.27
N LEU A 10 -19.54 46.00 0.58
CA LEU A 10 -20.71 46.29 -0.24
C LEU A 10 -21.81 45.24 -0.05
N LEU A 11 -22.84 45.63 0.65
CA LEU A 11 -24.15 45.01 0.76
C LEU A 11 -24.96 45.35 -0.50
N ILE A 12 -25.54 44.35 -1.17
CA ILE A 12 -26.69 44.56 -2.06
C ILE A 12 -27.73 43.49 -1.71
N GLY A 13 -28.80 43.97 -1.09
CA GLY A 13 -30.03 43.22 -0.94
C GLY A 13 -30.87 43.25 -2.19
N PHE A 14 -31.61 42.22 -2.51
CA PHE A 14 -32.68 42.27 -3.49
C PHE A 14 -33.94 41.56 -2.97
N ALA A 15 -35.04 42.28 -3.17
CA ALA A 15 -36.33 42.12 -2.55
C ALA A 15 -37.21 41.04 -3.20
N LEU A 16 -38.09 40.50 -2.35
CA LEU A 16 -39.23 39.64 -2.67
C LEU A 16 -40.23 40.32 -3.65
N ILE A 17 -40.76 39.53 -4.60
CA ILE A 17 -42.04 39.87 -5.24
C ILE A 17 -42.94 38.61 -5.16
N PHE A 18 -44.04 38.74 -4.39
CA PHE A 18 -45.22 37.88 -4.43
C PHE A 18 -46.11 38.29 -5.60
N ALA A 19 -46.62 37.31 -6.34
CA ALA A 19 -47.77 37.53 -7.20
C ALA A 19 -48.75 36.36 -7.03
N ALA A 20 -49.86 36.69 -6.38
CA ALA A 20 -51.05 35.85 -6.34
C ALA A 20 -51.91 36.20 -7.57
N CYS A 21 -52.53 35.22 -8.19
CA CYS A 21 -53.69 35.44 -9.06
C CYS A 21 -54.74 34.35 -8.85
N SER A 22 -55.89 34.83 -8.56
CA SER A 22 -57.14 34.21 -8.18
C SER A 22 -57.93 33.63 -9.37
N ASN A 23 -58.81 32.69 -8.99
CA ASN A 23 -59.85 31.98 -9.76
C ASN A 23 -60.89 32.95 -10.42
N PRO A 24 -61.62 32.49 -11.44
CA PRO A 24 -63.06 32.40 -11.19
C PRO A 24 -63.70 31.06 -11.64
N ALA A 25 -64.78 30.78 -10.90
CA ALA A 25 -65.69 29.67 -11.11
C ALA A 25 -66.66 29.90 -12.29
N ALA A 26 -67.06 28.85 -12.93
CA ALA A 26 -68.36 28.78 -13.65
C ALA A 26 -68.96 27.37 -13.54
N SER A 27 -70.24 27.40 -13.33
CA SER A 27 -71.18 26.42 -12.86
C SER A 27 -71.70 25.43 -13.92
N SER A 28 -72.28 24.29 -13.41
CA SER A 28 -73.44 23.56 -13.92
C SER A 28 -73.23 22.44 -14.97
N SER A 29 -73.42 21.23 -14.57
CA SER A 29 -74.67 20.38 -14.76
C SER A 29 -74.33 18.93 -14.45
N ALA A 30 -75.11 18.31 -13.58
CA ALA A 30 -75.20 16.85 -13.42
C ALA A 30 -76.03 16.25 -14.57
N PRO A 31 -75.75 14.99 -14.97
CA PRO A 31 -76.62 13.90 -14.56
C PRO A 31 -75.91 12.53 -14.36
N THR A 32 -76.59 11.72 -13.54
CA THR A 32 -76.80 10.28 -13.61
C THR A 32 -75.64 9.35 -13.20
N GLU A 33 -75.78 8.80 -12.05
CA GLU A 33 -75.08 7.68 -11.39
C GLU A 33 -75.28 6.37 -12.18
N PRO A 34 -74.26 5.55 -12.39
CA PRO A 34 -74.33 4.10 -12.52
C PRO A 34 -73.65 3.39 -11.32
N PRO A 35 -73.94 2.10 -11.10
CA PRO A 35 -73.88 1.48 -9.78
C PRO A 35 -72.52 1.16 -9.24
N ALA A 36 -72.44 1.08 -7.92
CA ALA A 36 -71.26 0.78 -7.09
C ALA A 36 -70.47 -0.43 -7.59
N ALA A 37 -69.19 -0.16 -7.92
CA ALA A 37 -68.19 -1.19 -8.03
C ALA A 37 -67.54 -1.39 -6.65
N THR A 38 -67.53 -2.63 -6.21
CA THR A 38 -66.95 -3.12 -4.96
C THR A 38 -65.46 -2.78 -4.93
N ASP A 39 -65.01 -1.98 -3.95
CA ASP A 39 -63.61 -1.70 -3.67
C ASP A 39 -62.88 -3.01 -3.33
N ALA A 40 -61.98 -3.40 -4.21
CA ALA A 40 -60.92 -4.36 -3.88
C ALA A 40 -59.88 -3.64 -2.99
N PRO A 41 -59.36 -4.29 -1.95
CA PRO A 41 -58.32 -3.66 -1.10
C PRO A 41 -57.11 -3.29 -1.96
N ALA A 42 -56.72 -2.03 -1.95
CA ALA A 42 -55.47 -1.58 -2.51
C ALA A 42 -54.33 -2.30 -1.79
N THR A 43 -53.63 -3.19 -2.52
CA THR A 43 -52.36 -3.73 -2.05
C THR A 43 -51.36 -2.55 -2.01
N GLU A 44 -51.05 -2.08 -0.80
CA GLU A 44 -49.95 -1.16 -0.60
C GLU A 44 -48.68 -1.78 -1.23
N ALA A 45 -48.11 -1.09 -2.19
CA ALA A 45 -46.78 -1.43 -2.69
C ALA A 45 -45.79 -1.41 -1.52
N PRO A 46 -44.89 -2.37 -1.39
CA PRO A 46 -43.90 -2.35 -0.33
C PRO A 46 -43.15 -1.02 -0.42
N ALA A 47 -43.10 -0.29 0.68
CA ALA A 47 -42.29 0.90 0.80
C ALA A 47 -40.86 0.52 0.41
N SER A 48 -40.29 1.18 -0.60
CA SER A 48 -38.89 1.02 -0.94
C SER A 48 -38.06 1.39 0.29
N GLU A 49 -37.31 0.45 0.82
CA GLU A 49 -36.33 0.73 1.86
C GLU A 49 -35.46 1.91 1.40
N PRO A 50 -35.16 2.88 2.29
CA PRO A 50 -34.22 3.94 1.94
C PRO A 50 -32.90 3.31 1.48
N PRO A 51 -32.21 3.89 0.47
CA PRO A 51 -30.92 3.39 0.05
C PRO A 51 -30.02 3.24 1.28
N ALA A 52 -29.42 2.07 1.46
CA ALA A 52 -28.45 1.86 2.54
C ALA A 52 -27.36 2.95 2.39
N GLU A 53 -26.99 3.59 3.50
CA GLU A 53 -25.87 4.52 3.47
C GLU A 53 -24.62 3.80 2.94
N PRO A 54 -23.81 4.43 2.07
CA PRO A 54 -22.63 3.81 1.52
C PRO A 54 -21.68 3.41 2.67
N MET A 55 -21.10 2.22 2.56
CA MET A 55 -20.03 1.81 3.48
C MET A 55 -18.88 2.81 3.36
N LYS A 56 -18.42 3.37 4.50
CA LYS A 56 -17.36 4.36 4.54
C LYS A 56 -16.15 3.82 5.29
N VAL A 57 -15.02 3.72 4.58
CA VAL A 57 -13.79 3.09 5.07
C VAL A 57 -12.67 4.12 5.10
N GLY A 58 -11.93 4.19 6.20
CA GLY A 58 -10.72 4.98 6.28
C GLY A 58 -9.52 4.22 5.72
N TYR A 59 -8.62 4.92 5.04
CA TYR A 59 -7.35 4.35 4.62
C TYR A 59 -6.20 5.29 5.03
N ILE A 60 -5.31 4.80 5.90
CA ILE A 60 -4.06 5.46 6.22
C ILE A 60 -3.02 4.92 5.25
N SER A 61 -2.57 5.76 4.33
CA SER A 61 -1.49 5.45 3.39
C SER A 61 -0.13 5.68 4.04
N LEU A 62 0.82 4.82 3.72
CA LEU A 62 2.19 4.91 4.22
C LEU A 62 2.92 6.14 3.67
N GLY A 63 2.71 6.45 2.39
CA GLY A 63 3.38 7.57 1.71
C GLY A 63 3.20 7.49 0.21
N GLU A 64 2.35 8.34 -0.35
CA GLU A 64 1.99 8.33 -1.78
C GLU A 64 3.15 8.67 -2.72
N SER A 65 4.26 9.18 -2.19
CA SER A 65 5.49 9.40 -2.95
C SER A 65 6.24 8.10 -3.29
N ILE A 66 5.89 6.99 -2.64
CA ILE A 66 6.47 5.66 -2.90
C ILE A 66 5.63 4.97 -3.99
N PRO A 67 6.23 4.56 -5.13
CA PRO A 67 5.50 3.96 -6.26
C PRO A 67 4.67 2.74 -5.87
N PHE A 68 5.23 1.85 -5.06
CA PHE A 68 4.52 0.69 -4.52
C PHE A 68 3.23 1.10 -3.77
N VAL A 69 3.32 2.10 -2.90
CA VAL A 69 2.18 2.57 -2.10
C VAL A 69 1.10 3.20 -2.97
N SER A 70 1.50 4.01 -3.97
CA SER A 70 0.55 4.59 -4.94
C SER A 70 -0.23 3.51 -5.70
N LEU A 71 0.42 2.39 -6.05
CA LEU A 71 -0.26 1.26 -6.71
C LEU A 71 -1.26 0.59 -5.78
N VAL A 72 -0.91 0.39 -4.50
CA VAL A 72 -1.83 -0.13 -3.48
C VAL A 72 -3.04 0.80 -3.34
N THR A 73 -2.80 2.10 -3.21
CA THR A 73 -3.87 3.11 -3.10
C THR A 73 -4.79 3.09 -4.31
N ASN A 74 -4.24 3.09 -5.52
CA ASN A 74 -5.03 3.05 -6.75
C ASN A 74 -5.86 1.77 -6.85
N GLY A 75 -5.28 0.61 -6.52
CA GLY A 75 -6.00 -0.67 -6.49
C GLY A 75 -7.15 -0.68 -5.46
N ILE A 76 -6.94 -0.11 -4.27
CA ILE A 76 -7.98 0.05 -3.26
C ILE A 76 -9.12 0.92 -3.78
N LEU A 77 -8.80 2.09 -4.36
CA LEU A 77 -9.82 3.02 -4.86
C LEU A 77 -10.61 2.44 -6.03
N GLU A 78 -9.95 1.75 -6.96
CA GLU A 78 -10.61 1.11 -8.10
C GLU A 78 -11.60 0.03 -7.66
N GLU A 79 -11.20 -0.84 -6.73
CA GLU A 79 -12.08 -1.89 -6.23
C GLU A 79 -13.19 -1.34 -5.33
N ALA A 80 -12.92 -0.27 -4.57
CA ALA A 80 -13.92 0.42 -3.76
C ALA A 80 -15.03 1.04 -4.62
N GLU A 81 -14.68 1.69 -5.73
CA GLU A 81 -15.65 2.22 -6.70
C GLU A 81 -16.55 1.12 -7.24
N LYS A 82 -15.98 -0.04 -7.62
CA LYS A 82 -16.74 -1.21 -8.11
C LYS A 82 -17.70 -1.75 -7.05
N ALA A 83 -17.30 -1.71 -5.78
CA ALA A 83 -18.07 -2.22 -4.65
C ALA A 83 -19.06 -1.21 -4.06
N GLY A 84 -19.04 0.06 -4.49
CA GLY A 84 -19.86 1.13 -3.91
C GLY A 84 -19.43 1.49 -2.48
N VAL A 85 -18.14 1.37 -2.17
CA VAL A 85 -17.53 1.73 -0.88
C VAL A 85 -16.87 3.10 -1.00
N GLU A 86 -17.19 4.02 -0.09
CA GLU A 86 -16.49 5.29 0.03
C GLU A 86 -15.18 5.08 0.79
N VAL A 87 -14.04 5.46 0.20
CA VAL A 87 -12.74 5.39 0.85
C VAL A 87 -12.21 6.80 1.15
N VAL A 88 -11.94 7.06 2.43
CA VAL A 88 -11.30 8.29 2.90
C VAL A 88 -9.81 8.06 3.06
N VAL A 89 -9.03 8.55 2.11
CA VAL A 89 -7.57 8.41 2.12
C VAL A 89 -6.93 9.50 2.97
N CYS A 90 -5.95 9.11 3.80
CA CYS A 90 -5.08 10.03 4.53
C CYS A 90 -3.62 9.56 4.40
N ASP A 91 -2.79 10.37 3.73
CA ASP A 91 -1.37 10.09 3.53
C ASP A 91 -0.56 10.45 4.78
N SER A 92 0.13 9.47 5.37
CA SER A 92 1.00 9.67 6.54
C SER A 92 2.41 10.16 6.16
N GLU A 93 2.75 10.20 4.88
CA GLU A 93 4.02 10.71 4.36
C GLU A 93 5.26 10.12 5.07
N ILE A 94 5.21 8.83 5.43
CA ILE A 94 6.28 8.12 6.17
C ILE A 94 6.58 8.81 7.53
N ASP A 95 5.55 9.36 8.19
CA ASP A 95 5.69 10.07 9.46
C ASP A 95 4.70 9.54 10.50
N ALA A 96 5.20 9.11 11.67
CA ALA A 96 4.37 8.54 12.73
C ALA A 96 3.37 9.54 13.33
N ALA A 97 3.75 10.82 13.44
CA ALA A 97 2.85 11.85 13.96
C ALA A 97 1.73 12.17 12.97
N LYS A 98 2.02 12.14 11.66
CA LYS A 98 0.99 12.25 10.62
C LYS A 98 0.08 11.04 10.59
N ALA A 99 0.60 9.82 10.76
CA ALA A 99 -0.23 8.62 10.89
C ALA A 99 -1.22 8.73 12.06
N LEU A 100 -0.76 9.24 13.21
CA LEU A 100 -1.63 9.53 14.36
C LEU A 100 -2.68 10.60 14.03
N ALA A 101 -2.30 11.68 13.34
CA ALA A 101 -3.24 12.71 12.91
C ALA A 101 -4.27 12.16 11.90
N CYS A 102 -3.86 11.28 10.98
CA CYS A 102 -4.76 10.55 10.09
C CYS A 102 -5.80 9.74 10.88
N ALA A 103 -5.36 8.98 11.87
CA ALA A 103 -6.26 8.18 12.72
C ALA A 103 -7.31 9.05 13.42
N GLN A 104 -6.91 10.19 13.98
CA GLN A 104 -7.81 11.17 14.62
C GLN A 104 -8.81 11.75 13.61
N ASN A 105 -8.36 12.10 12.40
CA ASN A 105 -9.22 12.64 11.35
C ASN A 105 -10.24 11.60 10.87
N LEU A 106 -9.83 10.36 10.65
CA LEU A 106 -10.74 9.28 10.21
C LEU A 106 -11.86 9.03 11.22
N LYS A 107 -11.53 9.08 12.53
CA LYS A 107 -12.55 9.00 13.58
C LYS A 107 -13.59 10.12 13.48
N VAL A 108 -13.16 11.35 13.25
CA VAL A 108 -14.05 12.51 13.11
C VAL A 108 -14.92 12.39 11.84
N GLN A 109 -14.42 11.73 10.82
CA GLN A 109 -15.15 11.48 9.56
C GLN A 109 -16.12 10.30 9.64
N GLU A 110 -16.25 9.67 10.82
CA GLU A 110 -17.21 8.59 11.09
C GLU A 110 -17.05 7.38 10.14
N VAL A 111 -15.79 7.02 9.81
CA VAL A 111 -15.52 5.79 9.05
C VAL A 111 -15.92 4.56 9.88
N GLN A 112 -16.32 3.47 9.20
CA GLN A 112 -16.82 2.26 9.84
C GLN A 112 -15.74 1.19 10.05
N ALA A 113 -14.65 1.26 9.28
CA ALA A 113 -13.46 0.41 9.39
C ALA A 113 -12.22 1.17 8.93
N VAL A 114 -11.04 0.66 9.26
CA VAL A 114 -9.77 1.26 8.86
C VAL A 114 -8.90 0.24 8.13
N LEU A 115 -8.40 0.61 6.96
CA LEU A 115 -7.27 0.00 6.28
C LEU A 115 -6.02 0.78 6.72
N ASN A 116 -5.09 0.14 7.44
CA ASN A 116 -3.96 0.83 8.05
C ASN A 116 -2.65 0.36 7.45
N PHE A 117 -2.05 1.22 6.62
CA PHE A 117 -0.74 1.02 6.01
C PHE A 117 0.23 2.11 6.48
N GLN A 118 0.46 2.23 7.78
CA GLN A 118 1.51 3.11 8.33
C GLN A 118 2.79 2.32 8.65
N LEU A 119 3.95 2.97 8.53
CA LEU A 119 5.24 2.29 8.55
C LEU A 119 5.68 1.79 9.94
N PHE A 120 5.42 2.58 11.01
CA PHE A 120 6.09 2.39 12.29
C PHE A 120 5.27 1.49 13.22
N GLU A 121 5.67 0.23 13.36
CA GLU A 121 5.03 -0.73 14.27
C GLU A 121 4.99 -0.19 15.72
N ASP A 122 6.05 0.46 16.18
CA ASP A 122 6.14 1.02 17.54
C ASP A 122 5.08 2.09 17.83
N SER A 123 4.58 2.81 16.81
CA SER A 123 3.52 3.81 16.96
C SER A 123 2.11 3.22 16.83
N SER A 124 1.98 1.95 16.48
CA SER A 124 0.68 1.33 16.19
C SER A 124 -0.29 1.41 17.37
N ALA A 125 0.19 1.27 18.61
CA ALA A 125 -0.66 1.36 19.80
C ALA A 125 -1.31 2.75 19.96
N GLU A 126 -0.59 3.83 19.67
CA GLU A 126 -1.13 5.20 19.74
C GLU A 126 -2.10 5.47 18.58
N VAL A 127 -1.76 5.02 17.38
CA VAL A 127 -2.60 5.13 16.19
C VAL A 127 -3.90 4.36 16.40
N CYS A 128 -3.83 3.12 16.90
CA CYS A 128 -5.01 2.31 17.24
C CYS A 128 -5.91 2.99 18.29
N ALA A 129 -5.32 3.54 19.35
CA ALA A 129 -6.07 4.24 20.39
C ALA A 129 -6.80 5.47 19.85
N ALA A 130 -6.26 6.13 18.83
CA ALA A 130 -6.84 7.34 18.26
C ALA A 130 -8.18 7.10 17.56
N TYR A 131 -8.34 6.01 16.82
CA TYR A 131 -9.63 5.66 16.19
C TYR A 131 -10.49 4.69 17.05
N GLY A 132 -9.93 4.15 18.15
CA GLY A 132 -10.69 3.35 19.13
C GLY A 132 -11.07 1.97 18.63
N ASP A 133 -12.35 1.57 18.81
CA ASP A 133 -12.84 0.21 18.52
C ASP A 133 -13.16 -0.04 17.04
N LEU A 134 -12.70 0.81 16.12
CA LEU A 134 -12.91 0.59 14.69
C LEU A 134 -12.16 -0.67 14.24
N PRO A 135 -12.84 -1.61 13.58
CA PRO A 135 -12.18 -2.80 13.06
C PRO A 135 -11.12 -2.39 12.02
N THR A 136 -9.92 -2.94 12.17
CA THR A 136 -8.75 -2.54 11.40
C THR A 136 -8.15 -3.72 10.66
N ILE A 137 -7.93 -3.57 9.34
CA ILE A 137 -7.08 -4.47 8.56
C ILE A 137 -5.72 -3.79 8.42
N ALA A 138 -4.68 -4.42 8.95
CA ALA A 138 -3.31 -3.97 8.78
C ALA A 138 -2.82 -4.33 7.38
N ILE A 139 -2.10 -3.42 6.73
CA ILE A 139 -1.53 -3.63 5.39
C ILE A 139 -0.01 -3.64 5.51
N ASP A 140 0.63 -4.72 5.10
CA ASP A 140 2.07 -4.99 5.05
C ASP A 140 2.84 -4.80 6.37
N ILE A 141 2.39 -3.96 7.27
CA ILE A 141 3.02 -3.68 8.57
C ILE A 141 2.04 -4.04 9.69
N VAL A 142 2.48 -4.83 10.65
CA VAL A 142 1.67 -5.24 11.81
C VAL A 142 1.19 -4.02 12.60
N GLN A 143 -0.10 -4.00 12.91
CA GLN A 143 -0.77 -2.90 13.63
C GLN A 143 -1.40 -3.41 14.93
N ALA A 144 -0.59 -4.03 15.77
CA ALA A 144 -1.05 -4.43 17.11
C ALA A 144 -1.27 -3.18 18.00
N PRO A 145 -2.31 -3.14 18.86
CA PRO A 145 -3.21 -4.25 19.21
C PRO A 145 -4.55 -4.28 18.43
N CYS A 146 -4.78 -3.40 17.45
CA CYS A 146 -6.13 -3.18 16.91
C CYS A 146 -6.46 -3.96 15.63
N GLN A 147 -5.48 -4.58 14.97
CA GLN A 147 -5.80 -5.31 13.75
C GLN A 147 -6.66 -6.56 14.02
N VAL A 148 -7.70 -6.72 13.21
CA VAL A 148 -8.52 -7.95 13.17
C VAL A 148 -8.03 -8.92 12.11
N ALA A 149 -7.28 -8.42 11.13
CA ALA A 149 -6.59 -9.20 10.10
C ALA A 149 -5.34 -8.46 9.63
N PHE A 150 -4.35 -9.21 9.17
CA PHE A 150 -3.18 -8.72 8.45
C PHE A 150 -3.36 -9.05 6.96
N MET A 151 -3.14 -8.08 6.07
CA MET A 151 -3.10 -8.29 4.62
C MET A 151 -1.74 -7.85 4.10
N GLY A 152 -1.10 -8.68 3.31
CA GLY A 152 0.20 -8.37 2.73
C GLY A 152 0.98 -9.60 2.35
N ALA A 153 2.31 -9.46 2.29
CA ALA A 153 3.21 -10.54 1.96
C ALA A 153 3.32 -11.59 3.09
N ASP A 154 3.44 -12.86 2.73
CA ASP A 154 4.14 -13.81 3.60
C ASP A 154 5.63 -13.46 3.57
N ASN A 155 6.01 -12.59 4.50
CA ASN A 155 7.34 -11.97 4.52
C ASN A 155 8.47 -12.98 4.66
N THR A 156 8.26 -14.06 5.42
CA THR A 156 9.26 -15.13 5.56
C THR A 156 9.44 -15.87 4.24
N LEU A 157 8.33 -16.28 3.61
CA LEU A 157 8.37 -16.98 2.33
C LEU A 157 8.95 -16.10 1.23
N ALA A 158 8.48 -14.86 1.10
CA ALA A 158 8.95 -13.91 0.09
C ALA A 158 10.46 -13.66 0.22
N GLY A 159 10.94 -13.46 1.44
CA GLY A 159 12.37 -13.34 1.71
C GLY A 159 13.15 -14.60 1.33
N THR A 160 12.67 -15.78 1.75
CA THR A 160 13.35 -17.05 1.46
C THR A 160 13.49 -17.28 -0.05
N ILE A 161 12.46 -16.99 -0.82
CA ILE A 161 12.50 -17.09 -2.30
C ILE A 161 13.61 -16.20 -2.88
N ALA A 162 13.65 -14.93 -2.51
CA ALA A 162 14.62 -13.98 -3.04
C ALA A 162 16.07 -14.35 -2.64
N GLY A 163 16.28 -14.65 -1.35
CA GLY A 163 17.59 -15.01 -0.83
C GLY A 163 18.15 -16.30 -1.44
N LYS A 164 17.28 -17.32 -1.58
CA LYS A 164 17.65 -18.58 -2.21
C LYS A 164 18.06 -18.40 -3.67
N TYR A 165 17.37 -17.52 -4.41
CA TYR A 165 17.71 -17.25 -5.81
C TYR A 165 19.13 -16.68 -5.94
N VAL A 166 19.50 -15.72 -5.08
CA VAL A 166 20.87 -15.18 -5.06
C VAL A 166 21.88 -16.27 -4.69
N GLY A 167 21.58 -17.05 -3.66
CA GLY A 167 22.46 -18.13 -3.22
C GLY A 167 22.69 -19.20 -4.30
N ASP A 168 21.61 -19.66 -4.95
CA ASP A 168 21.69 -20.63 -6.06
C ASP A 168 22.49 -20.09 -7.25
N ALA A 169 22.31 -18.80 -7.56
CA ALA A 169 23.06 -18.14 -8.63
C ALA A 169 24.56 -18.06 -8.30
N LEU A 170 24.93 -17.67 -7.09
CA LEU A 170 26.34 -17.62 -6.65
C LEU A 170 26.95 -19.02 -6.61
N LYS A 171 26.20 -20.02 -6.17
CA LYS A 171 26.68 -21.40 -6.15
C LYS A 171 26.98 -21.90 -7.58
N ALA A 172 26.12 -21.54 -8.54
CA ALA A 172 26.32 -21.91 -9.94
C ALA A 172 27.45 -21.12 -10.62
N GLU A 173 27.64 -19.85 -10.24
CA GLU A 173 28.64 -18.95 -10.85
C GLU A 173 30.07 -19.26 -10.38
N ASN A 174 30.26 -19.47 -9.05
CA ASN A 174 31.60 -19.54 -8.47
C ASN A 174 31.65 -20.29 -7.12
N ASP A 175 30.76 -21.26 -6.90
CA ASP A 175 30.72 -22.10 -5.70
C ASP A 175 30.56 -21.30 -4.40
N CYS A 176 29.73 -20.24 -4.46
CA CYS A 176 29.44 -19.35 -3.34
C CYS A 176 30.64 -18.53 -2.81
N GLU A 177 31.64 -18.25 -3.63
CA GLU A 177 32.70 -17.31 -3.24
C GLU A 177 32.19 -15.87 -3.31
N TYR A 178 32.25 -15.13 -2.20
CA TYR A 178 31.84 -13.72 -2.11
C TYR A 178 32.74 -12.92 -1.18
N SER A 179 32.84 -11.61 -1.43
CA SER A 179 33.55 -10.64 -0.56
C SER A 179 32.68 -10.18 0.59
N ALA A 180 31.38 -9.98 0.35
CA ALA A 180 30.41 -9.59 1.36
C ALA A 180 29.01 -10.08 1.03
N VAL A 181 28.19 -10.29 2.08
CA VAL A 181 26.73 -10.35 2.01
C VAL A 181 26.19 -9.10 2.72
N VAL A 182 25.43 -8.28 2.00
CA VAL A 182 24.90 -7.00 2.51
C VAL A 182 23.38 -7.07 2.50
N THR A 183 22.76 -6.86 3.67
CA THR A 183 21.30 -6.67 3.75
C THR A 183 20.97 -5.18 3.80
N LEU A 184 19.97 -4.76 3.00
CA LEU A 184 19.40 -3.42 3.02
C LEU A 184 18.04 -3.49 3.70
N ASP A 185 17.89 -2.82 4.83
CA ASP A 185 16.79 -3.00 5.77
C ASP A 185 16.15 -1.66 6.17
N THR A 186 14.94 -1.74 6.77
CA THR A 186 14.25 -0.64 7.44
C THR A 186 13.82 -1.11 8.83
N LYS A 187 14.66 -0.90 9.83
CA LYS A 187 14.42 -1.42 11.19
C LYS A 187 13.15 -0.84 11.84
N GLY A 188 12.75 0.37 11.44
CA GLY A 188 11.53 1.01 11.95
C GLY A 188 10.22 0.30 11.59
N ALA A 189 10.24 -0.63 10.62
CA ALA A 189 9.07 -1.42 10.24
C ALA A 189 8.87 -2.70 11.09
N GLY A 190 9.74 -2.94 12.09
CA GLY A 190 9.52 -3.93 13.15
C GLY A 190 9.53 -5.38 12.67
N ALA A 191 8.55 -6.16 13.15
CA ALA A 191 8.49 -7.60 12.93
C ALA A 191 8.40 -8.00 11.45
N THR A 192 7.73 -7.20 10.64
CA THR A 192 7.55 -7.44 9.19
C THR A 192 8.88 -7.47 8.46
N THR A 193 9.70 -6.43 8.62
CA THR A 193 11.03 -6.37 7.98
C THR A 193 11.96 -7.42 8.52
N LEU A 194 11.91 -7.68 9.83
CA LEU A 194 12.71 -8.74 10.45
C LEU A 194 12.39 -10.11 9.85
N ALA A 195 11.11 -10.45 9.68
CA ALA A 195 10.69 -11.73 9.08
C ALA A 195 11.18 -11.84 7.62
N ARG A 196 11.06 -10.77 6.83
CA ARG A 196 11.51 -10.71 5.43
C ARG A 196 13.01 -10.90 5.31
N MET A 197 13.78 -10.13 6.08
CA MET A 197 15.25 -10.20 6.04
C MET A 197 15.81 -11.51 6.59
N ASN A 198 15.21 -12.06 7.64
CA ASN A 198 15.57 -13.39 8.15
C ASN A 198 15.28 -14.48 7.10
N GLY A 199 14.16 -14.36 6.37
CA GLY A 199 13.84 -15.23 5.25
C GLY A 199 14.91 -15.15 4.15
N MET A 200 15.33 -13.93 3.74
CA MET A 200 16.39 -13.76 2.73
C MET A 200 17.72 -14.39 3.17
N ILE A 201 18.12 -14.17 4.42
CA ILE A 201 19.33 -14.77 4.96
C ILE A 201 19.22 -16.31 4.95
N ALA A 202 18.11 -16.85 5.45
CA ALA A 202 17.89 -18.29 5.48
C ALA A 202 17.88 -18.92 4.08
N GLY A 203 17.23 -18.29 3.11
CA GLY A 203 17.22 -18.73 1.72
C GLY A 203 18.61 -18.71 1.08
N PHE A 204 19.40 -17.69 1.32
CA PHE A 204 20.78 -17.61 0.88
C PHE A 204 21.64 -18.71 1.51
N GLU A 205 21.52 -18.92 2.82
CA GLU A 205 22.26 -19.94 3.56
C GLU A 205 21.86 -21.38 3.18
N GLU A 206 20.63 -21.62 2.73
CA GLU A 206 20.19 -22.90 2.21
C GLU A 206 21.06 -23.33 0.99
N ALA A 207 21.42 -22.39 0.14
CA ALA A 207 22.21 -22.65 -1.05
C ALA A 207 23.72 -22.63 -0.79
N CYS A 208 24.19 -21.62 -0.05
CA CYS A 208 25.62 -21.31 0.13
C CYS A 208 26.21 -21.72 1.51
N GLY A 209 25.37 -22.24 2.42
CA GLY A 209 25.79 -22.46 3.79
C GLY A 209 25.82 -21.18 4.63
N THR A 210 26.15 -21.33 5.91
CA THR A 210 26.13 -20.23 6.89
C THR A 210 27.03 -19.07 6.45
N ILE A 211 26.48 -17.86 6.46
CA ILE A 211 27.19 -16.64 6.09
C ILE A 211 28.33 -16.36 7.09
N ASP A 212 29.55 -16.15 6.59
CA ASP A 212 30.66 -15.71 7.41
C ASP A 212 30.36 -14.34 8.04
N SER A 213 30.31 -14.31 9.38
CA SER A 213 29.99 -13.10 10.13
C SER A 213 30.97 -11.92 9.87
N ALA A 214 32.20 -12.20 9.48
CA ALA A 214 33.17 -11.16 9.09
C ALA A 214 32.80 -10.48 7.78
N LYS A 215 32.09 -11.20 6.89
CA LYS A 215 31.63 -10.73 5.58
C LYS A 215 30.19 -10.20 5.58
N PHE A 216 29.43 -10.43 6.66
CA PHE A 216 28.04 -9.98 6.77
C PHE A 216 27.92 -8.53 7.20
N LYS A 217 27.10 -7.75 6.50
CA LYS A 217 26.77 -6.34 6.79
C LYS A 217 25.27 -6.12 6.70
N SER A 218 24.65 -5.66 7.79
CA SER A 218 23.25 -5.23 7.80
C SER A 218 23.18 -3.71 7.89
N ILE A 219 22.52 -3.06 6.94
CA ILE A 219 22.44 -1.61 6.82
C ILE A 219 20.98 -1.19 6.91
N ASP A 220 20.66 -0.35 7.91
CA ASP A 220 19.36 0.35 7.97
C ASP A 220 19.40 1.55 7.03
N VAL A 221 18.75 1.40 5.87
CA VAL A 221 18.71 2.43 4.82
C VAL A 221 17.40 3.20 4.78
N GLY A 222 16.44 2.89 5.66
CA GLY A 222 15.23 3.69 5.85
C GLY A 222 14.18 3.59 4.74
N GLY A 223 14.29 2.65 3.81
CA GLY A 223 13.22 2.32 2.85
C GLY A 223 13.23 3.07 1.52
N THR A 224 14.10 4.03 1.29
CA THR A 224 14.08 4.89 0.09
C THR A 224 15.35 4.80 -0.76
N THR A 225 15.24 5.13 -2.05
CA THR A 225 16.35 5.15 -3.01
C THR A 225 17.50 6.06 -2.57
N ASP A 226 17.19 7.29 -2.12
CA ASP A 226 18.21 8.28 -1.76
C ASP A 226 19.02 7.86 -0.53
N LEU A 227 18.35 7.35 0.50
CA LEU A 227 19.02 6.87 1.71
C LEU A 227 19.84 5.60 1.42
N ALA A 228 19.36 4.73 0.54
CA ALA A 228 20.12 3.57 0.12
C ALA A 228 21.35 3.95 -0.70
N LEU A 229 21.24 4.91 -1.63
CA LEU A 229 22.38 5.46 -2.37
C LEU A 229 23.48 5.96 -1.43
N GLU A 230 23.12 6.76 -0.43
CA GLU A 230 24.08 7.32 0.53
C GLU A 230 24.71 6.22 1.41
N LYS A 231 23.88 5.45 2.11
CA LYS A 231 24.34 4.53 3.15
C LYS A 231 25.03 3.30 2.58
N PHE A 232 24.51 2.75 1.48
CA PHE A 232 25.19 1.65 0.77
C PHE A 232 26.49 2.13 0.13
N GLY A 233 26.55 3.33 -0.45
CA GLY A 233 27.77 3.92 -0.99
C GLY A 233 28.87 4.06 0.07
N ASN A 234 28.51 4.48 1.28
CA ASN A 234 29.44 4.51 2.42
C ASN A 234 29.94 3.10 2.80
N GLN A 235 29.03 2.11 2.86
CA GLN A 235 29.39 0.71 3.17
C GLN A 235 30.25 0.10 2.06
N LEU A 236 29.92 0.37 0.79
CA LEU A 236 30.65 -0.14 -0.35
C LEU A 236 32.15 0.29 -0.34
N SER A 237 32.43 1.49 0.15
CA SER A 237 33.80 2.01 0.31
C SER A 237 34.63 1.22 1.33
N ALA A 238 33.98 0.51 2.27
CA ALA A 238 34.64 -0.33 3.26
C ALA A 238 34.81 -1.79 2.85
N ILE A 239 34.31 -2.18 1.67
CA ILE A 239 34.46 -3.52 1.10
C ILE A 239 35.55 -3.48 0.03
N GLU A 240 36.56 -4.34 0.15
CA GLU A 240 37.65 -4.43 -0.83
C GLU A 240 37.10 -4.70 -2.24
N PRO A 241 37.55 -3.96 -3.27
CA PRO A 241 37.09 -4.13 -4.64
C PRO A 241 37.52 -5.46 -5.27
N GLY A 242 36.77 -5.89 -6.29
CA GLY A 242 37.15 -6.99 -7.19
C GLY A 242 36.53 -8.34 -6.85
N GLY A 243 35.71 -8.42 -5.81
CA GLY A 243 34.95 -9.63 -5.48
C GLY A 243 33.45 -9.44 -5.58
N ILE A 244 32.68 -10.54 -5.48
CA ILE A 244 31.23 -10.50 -5.54
C ILE A 244 30.67 -10.00 -4.22
N ILE A 245 29.67 -9.12 -4.29
CA ILE A 245 28.87 -8.62 -3.19
C ILE A 245 27.43 -9.10 -3.40
N ALA A 246 26.97 -10.05 -2.58
CA ALA A 246 25.57 -10.43 -2.53
C ALA A 246 24.76 -9.35 -1.81
N VAL A 247 23.74 -8.79 -2.45
CA VAL A 247 22.88 -7.76 -1.87
C VAL A 247 21.47 -8.31 -1.74
N LEU A 248 21.00 -8.39 -0.49
CA LEU A 248 19.67 -8.85 -0.12
C LEU A 248 18.86 -7.61 0.28
N SER A 249 17.99 -7.14 -0.61
CA SER A 249 17.30 -5.86 -0.45
C SER A 249 15.83 -6.04 -0.06
N LEU A 250 15.40 -5.26 0.92
CA LEU A 250 14.03 -5.31 1.45
C LEU A 250 12.97 -4.90 0.42
N ASN A 251 13.31 -3.96 -0.48
CA ASN A 251 12.41 -3.44 -1.52
C ASN A 251 13.18 -2.94 -2.75
N ASP A 252 12.42 -2.57 -3.80
CA ASP A 252 12.94 -2.09 -5.08
C ASP A 252 13.66 -0.74 -4.96
N ASP A 253 13.11 0.21 -4.20
CA ASP A 253 13.72 1.52 -4.00
C ASP A 253 15.13 1.43 -3.43
N MET A 254 15.34 0.58 -2.43
CA MET A 254 16.66 0.34 -1.86
C MET A 254 17.60 -0.33 -2.86
N SER A 255 17.07 -1.26 -3.67
CA SER A 255 17.83 -1.94 -4.73
C SER A 255 18.34 -0.95 -5.77
N LEU A 256 17.47 -0.03 -6.22
CA LEU A 256 17.83 1.06 -7.15
C LEU A 256 18.91 1.96 -6.56
N GLY A 257 18.79 2.33 -5.28
CA GLY A 257 19.78 3.12 -4.57
C GLY A 257 21.14 2.42 -4.48
N ALA A 258 21.15 1.12 -4.18
CA ALA A 258 22.38 0.32 -4.14
C ALA A 258 23.09 0.26 -5.51
N PHE A 259 22.32 0.03 -6.59
CA PHE A 259 22.89 0.05 -7.94
C PHE A 259 23.41 1.43 -8.32
N ALA A 260 22.70 2.51 -7.99
CA ALA A 260 23.17 3.87 -8.25
C ALA A 260 24.49 4.17 -7.52
N ALA A 261 24.63 3.72 -6.27
CA ALA A 261 25.88 3.83 -5.52
C ALA A 261 27.02 3.04 -6.16
N ALA A 262 26.75 1.79 -6.56
CA ALA A 262 27.75 0.94 -7.18
C ALA A 262 28.18 1.44 -8.57
N ARG A 263 27.25 1.97 -9.38
CA ARG A 263 27.57 2.67 -10.65
C ARG A 263 28.47 3.86 -10.43
N THR A 264 28.16 4.69 -9.44
CA THR A 264 28.97 5.87 -9.09
C THR A 264 30.40 5.47 -8.69
N ALA A 265 30.55 4.33 -8.01
CA ALA A 265 31.84 3.79 -7.61
C ALA A 265 32.55 2.97 -8.72
N GLY A 266 31.91 2.74 -9.87
CA GLY A 266 32.43 1.86 -10.93
C GLY A 266 32.46 0.38 -10.56
N ARG A 267 31.62 -0.05 -9.59
CA ARG A 267 31.61 -1.39 -8.99
C ARG A 267 30.30 -2.17 -9.22
N GLU A 268 29.45 -1.71 -10.15
CA GLU A 268 28.16 -2.36 -10.44
C GLU A 268 28.31 -3.84 -10.78
N GLY A 269 29.36 -4.22 -11.53
CA GLY A 269 29.64 -5.60 -11.91
C GLY A 269 29.94 -6.55 -10.75
N GLU A 270 30.24 -6.01 -9.55
CA GLU A 270 30.47 -6.80 -8.35
C GLU A 270 29.18 -7.24 -7.64
N LEU A 271 28.03 -6.60 -7.93
CA LEU A 271 26.77 -6.89 -7.24
C LEU A 271 26.09 -8.15 -7.81
N ARG A 272 25.49 -8.92 -6.92
CA ARG A 272 24.47 -9.93 -7.18
C ARG A 272 23.30 -9.65 -6.26
N LEU A 273 22.22 -9.08 -6.80
CA LEU A 273 21.15 -8.50 -6.00
C LEU A 273 19.83 -9.22 -6.24
N ALA A 274 19.07 -9.42 -5.17
CA ALA A 274 17.63 -9.62 -5.24
C ALA A 274 16.90 -8.54 -4.44
N GLY A 275 15.83 -8.02 -5.06
CA GLY A 275 14.86 -7.11 -4.46
C GLY A 275 13.57 -7.80 -4.06
N GLN A 276 12.62 -6.99 -3.62
CA GLN A 276 11.26 -7.43 -3.30
C GLN A 276 10.26 -6.32 -3.59
N GLY A 277 9.17 -6.67 -4.26
CA GLY A 277 8.09 -5.78 -4.68
C GLY A 277 7.76 -5.99 -6.15
N ALA A 278 8.77 -5.95 -6.99
CA ALA A 278 8.68 -5.95 -8.45
C ALA A 278 7.74 -4.85 -8.96
N ASP A 279 7.91 -3.63 -8.46
CA ASP A 279 7.13 -2.47 -8.89
C ASP A 279 7.65 -1.90 -10.24
N PRO A 280 6.87 -1.04 -10.93
CA PRO A 280 7.23 -0.52 -12.24
C PRO A 280 8.59 0.19 -12.33
N THR A 281 9.10 0.72 -11.22
CA THR A 281 10.38 1.44 -11.17
C THR A 281 11.57 0.49 -11.34
N SER A 282 11.42 -0.76 -10.91
CA SER A 282 12.45 -1.80 -10.96
C SER A 282 12.44 -2.63 -12.27
N TRP A 283 11.31 -2.71 -12.98
CA TRP A 283 11.15 -3.62 -14.13
C TRP A 283 12.25 -3.50 -15.19
N LYS A 284 12.66 -2.25 -15.50
CA LYS A 284 13.75 -2.04 -16.48
C LYS A 284 15.07 -2.62 -15.99
N GLU A 285 15.41 -2.41 -14.73
CA GLU A 285 16.64 -2.95 -14.15
C GLU A 285 16.58 -4.48 -14.09
N ILE A 286 15.48 -5.08 -13.65
CA ILE A 286 15.28 -6.53 -13.64
C ILE A 286 15.46 -7.10 -15.06
N ALA A 287 14.90 -6.43 -16.08
CA ALA A 287 14.95 -6.89 -17.47
C ALA A 287 16.33 -6.77 -18.13
N CYS A 288 17.11 -5.75 -17.74
CA CYS A 288 18.25 -5.27 -18.50
C CYS A 288 19.59 -5.39 -17.76
N ASN A 289 19.55 -5.42 -16.42
CA ASN A 289 20.76 -5.48 -15.61
C ASN A 289 21.07 -6.92 -15.20
N PRO A 290 22.15 -7.51 -15.69
CA PRO A 290 22.49 -8.91 -15.39
C PRO A 290 22.85 -9.15 -13.92
N ASN A 291 23.10 -8.09 -13.15
CA ASN A 291 23.45 -8.18 -11.75
C ASN A 291 22.25 -8.02 -10.82
N TRP A 292 21.07 -7.58 -11.33
CA TRP A 292 19.78 -7.73 -10.66
C TRP A 292 19.22 -9.11 -11.00
N LEU A 293 19.47 -10.06 -10.11
CA LEU A 293 19.23 -11.48 -10.42
C LEU A 293 17.75 -11.84 -10.37
N ALA A 294 17.06 -11.34 -9.35
CA ALA A 294 15.66 -11.65 -9.11
C ALA A 294 14.96 -10.57 -8.29
N ASP A 295 13.66 -10.65 -8.31
CA ASP A 295 12.77 -9.96 -7.41
C ASP A 295 11.66 -10.90 -6.94
N THR A 296 11.01 -10.61 -5.82
CA THR A 296 9.79 -11.31 -5.42
C THR A 296 8.60 -10.37 -5.60
N ALA A 297 7.72 -10.67 -6.56
CA ALA A 297 6.55 -9.86 -6.82
C ALA A 297 5.50 -9.95 -5.71
N TYR A 298 4.87 -8.80 -5.43
CA TYR A 298 3.76 -8.66 -4.47
C TYR A 298 2.46 -8.20 -5.12
N PHE A 299 2.52 -7.73 -6.38
CA PHE A 299 1.37 -7.25 -7.13
C PHE A 299 0.54 -6.19 -6.38
N PRO A 300 1.15 -5.04 -6.01
CA PRO A 300 0.50 -4.01 -5.20
C PRO A 300 -0.78 -3.47 -5.82
N ASP A 301 -0.88 -3.44 -7.15
CA ASP A 301 -2.06 -3.08 -7.91
C ASP A 301 -3.28 -3.99 -7.63
N ARG A 302 -3.04 -5.20 -7.12
CA ARG A 302 -4.08 -6.19 -6.80
C ARG A 302 -4.51 -6.19 -5.34
N TYR A 303 -3.89 -5.41 -4.49
CA TYR A 303 -4.23 -5.37 -3.05
C TYR A 303 -5.70 -5.04 -2.80
N GLY A 304 -6.27 -4.12 -3.60
CA GLY A 304 -7.68 -3.77 -3.55
C GLY A 304 -8.63 -4.96 -3.73
N THR A 305 -8.25 -5.93 -4.59
CA THR A 305 -9.07 -7.13 -4.86
C THR A 305 -9.19 -8.07 -3.65
N ILE A 306 -8.29 -7.94 -2.67
CA ILE A 306 -8.31 -8.67 -1.40
C ILE A 306 -8.93 -7.80 -0.29
N LEU A 307 -8.47 -6.55 -0.18
CA LEU A 307 -8.84 -5.63 0.90
C LEU A 307 -10.31 -5.21 0.88
N ILE A 308 -10.83 -4.84 -0.29
CA ILE A 308 -12.22 -4.34 -0.38
C ILE A 308 -13.25 -5.44 -0.09
N PRO A 309 -13.17 -6.65 -0.69
CA PRO A 309 -14.05 -7.75 -0.26
C PRO A 309 -13.88 -8.13 1.21
N ALA A 310 -12.66 -8.05 1.76
CA ALA A 310 -12.42 -8.35 3.18
C ALA A 310 -13.09 -7.33 4.09
N VAL A 311 -12.92 -6.02 3.82
CA VAL A 311 -13.55 -4.98 4.66
C VAL A 311 -15.07 -5.00 4.55
N VAL A 312 -15.63 -5.30 3.36
CA VAL A 312 -17.08 -5.47 3.20
C VAL A 312 -17.61 -6.64 4.03
N LYS A 313 -16.93 -7.79 4.03
CA LYS A 313 -17.27 -8.92 4.91
C LYS A 313 -17.22 -8.52 6.38
N LEU A 314 -16.16 -7.82 6.78
CA LEU A 314 -15.98 -7.35 8.16
C LEU A 314 -17.12 -6.43 8.60
N LEU A 315 -17.53 -5.48 7.76
CA LEU A 315 -18.66 -4.58 8.02
C LEU A 315 -20.03 -5.28 8.03
N ASN A 316 -20.13 -6.41 7.34
CA ASN A 316 -21.30 -7.29 7.41
C ASN A 316 -21.29 -8.24 8.63
N GLY A 317 -20.30 -8.11 9.52
CA GLY A 317 -20.20 -8.92 10.73
C GLY A 317 -19.58 -10.31 10.54
N GLU A 318 -18.95 -10.56 9.40
CA GLU A 318 -18.23 -11.80 9.14
C GLU A 318 -16.84 -11.78 9.77
N THR A 319 -16.34 -12.95 10.19
CA THR A 319 -14.97 -13.10 10.70
C THR A 319 -14.00 -13.29 9.54
N LEU A 320 -12.87 -12.59 9.59
CA LEU A 320 -11.79 -12.74 8.63
C LEU A 320 -10.74 -13.76 9.12
N PRO A 321 -10.00 -14.41 8.21
CA PRO A 321 -8.75 -15.09 8.56
C PRO A 321 -7.76 -14.09 9.19
N GLU A 322 -6.89 -14.58 10.06
CA GLU A 322 -5.83 -13.77 10.70
C GLU A 322 -4.91 -13.12 9.64
N ASN A 323 -4.58 -13.89 8.59
CA ASN A 323 -3.71 -13.45 7.50
C ASN A 323 -4.42 -13.59 6.15
N LEU A 324 -4.29 -12.55 5.34
CA LEU A 324 -4.77 -12.44 3.96
C LEU A 324 -3.53 -12.24 3.06
N PHE A 325 -2.78 -13.32 2.82
CA PHE A 325 -1.54 -13.22 2.07
C PHE A 325 -1.76 -13.00 0.57
N VAL A 326 -0.92 -12.14 -0.02
CA VAL A 326 -0.79 -12.04 -1.47
C VAL A 326 -0.02 -13.22 -2.03
N GLU A 327 -0.25 -13.52 -3.30
CA GLU A 327 0.58 -14.47 -4.03
C GLU A 327 1.98 -13.89 -4.29
N HIS A 328 2.99 -14.76 -4.30
CA HIS A 328 4.36 -14.39 -4.62
C HIS A 328 4.84 -15.11 -5.86
N GLU A 329 5.55 -14.39 -6.71
CA GLU A 329 6.23 -14.95 -7.88
C GLU A 329 7.64 -14.40 -7.99
N VAL A 330 8.59 -15.28 -8.34
CA VAL A 330 9.96 -14.84 -8.64
C VAL A 330 9.96 -14.15 -9.99
N VAL A 331 10.39 -12.90 -10.01
CA VAL A 331 10.58 -12.10 -11.21
C VAL A 331 12.06 -12.04 -11.56
N THR A 332 12.38 -12.39 -12.79
CA THR A 332 13.74 -12.39 -13.32
C THR A 332 13.74 -11.72 -14.69
N LYS A 333 14.92 -11.51 -15.27
CA LYS A 333 15.05 -11.02 -16.66
C LYS A 333 14.27 -11.87 -17.67
N ASP A 334 14.04 -13.16 -17.37
CA ASP A 334 13.46 -14.10 -18.32
C ASP A 334 11.92 -14.04 -18.34
N ASN A 335 11.29 -13.62 -17.23
CA ASN A 335 9.83 -13.58 -17.12
C ASN A 335 9.23 -12.19 -16.87
N VAL A 336 10.03 -11.18 -16.48
CA VAL A 336 9.53 -9.83 -16.14
C VAL A 336 8.64 -9.23 -17.24
N ARG A 337 9.01 -9.40 -18.53
CA ARG A 337 8.19 -8.88 -19.65
C ARG A 337 6.93 -9.68 -19.93
N THR A 338 6.86 -10.91 -19.43
CA THR A 338 5.65 -11.74 -19.51
C THR A 338 4.68 -11.36 -18.39
N LEU A 339 5.20 -11.14 -17.18
CA LEU A 339 4.41 -10.75 -16.01
C LEU A 339 3.97 -9.29 -16.09
N PHE A 340 4.85 -8.43 -16.59
CA PHE A 340 4.65 -6.99 -16.71
C PHE A 340 4.94 -6.53 -18.16
N PRO A 341 3.92 -6.60 -19.05
CA PRO A 341 4.10 -6.30 -20.49
C PRO A 341 4.58 -4.88 -20.78
N ASP A 342 4.32 -3.93 -19.87
CA ASP A 342 4.73 -2.52 -19.98
C ASP A 342 6.21 -2.28 -19.60
N THR A 343 6.97 -3.36 -19.32
CA THR A 343 8.39 -3.27 -18.99
C THR A 343 9.17 -2.54 -20.09
N PRO A 344 9.88 -1.43 -19.78
CA PRO A 344 10.62 -0.65 -20.77
C PRO A 344 11.70 -1.48 -21.49
N ALA A 345 11.98 -1.12 -22.74
CA ALA A 345 13.08 -1.70 -23.50
C ALA A 345 14.44 -1.34 -22.87
N CYS A 346 15.43 -2.22 -23.03
CA CYS A 346 16.82 -1.95 -22.67
C CYS A 346 17.46 -0.96 -23.65
#